data_9ae4338d61f474c1d7140a7363a8978b
#
_entry.id   9ae4338d61f474c1d7140a7363a8978b
#
_cell.length_a   1.000
_cell.length_b   1.000
_cell.length_c   1.000
_cell.angle_alpha   90.00
_cell.angle_beta   90.00
_cell.angle_gamma   90.00
#
_symmetry.space_group_name_H-M   'P 1'
#
loop_
_entity.id
_entity.type
_entity.pdbx_description
1 polymer ?
#
loop_
_entity_poly.entity_id
_entity_poly.type
_entity_poly.pdbx_seq_one_letter_code
_entity_poly.pdbx_strand_id
1 'polypeptide(L)'
;MEFRLVPTPRNLADVDLRSRDIIGKGWGKLERFVFRHKRFDGEWSDEITRDVYTIAEVVNVLPYDPALDAVVLIEQFRTCGLVWGEATWLFEAVAGIRDDGEEPEDVARREAVEEADCELKTLYPVSTVWSSPGGYGERAHLFVGTASLKGVGGIHGLAHEHEDIRAVVVPLAEAYAATQDGRIQDTKTIVLVQWLMLNKSQIG
;
A
#
# COMPACT_ATOMS: atom_id res chain seq x y z
N MET A 1 -4.80 -32.30 16.31
CA MET A 1 -4.10 -31.98 15.04
C MET A 1 -3.71 -30.50 15.11
N GLU A 2 -2.42 -30.19 15.10
CA GLU A 2 -1.96 -28.80 15.14
C GLU A 2 -1.92 -28.27 13.69
N PHE A 3 -2.77 -27.29 13.37
CA PHE A 3 -2.76 -26.63 12.08
C PHE A 3 -1.71 -25.51 12.11
N ARG A 4 -0.65 -25.67 11.35
CA ARG A 4 0.45 -24.72 11.28
C ARG A 4 0.71 -24.29 9.85
N LEU A 5 0.80 -22.99 9.63
CA LEU A 5 1.22 -22.45 8.32
C LEU A 5 2.75 -22.62 8.22
N VAL A 6 3.18 -23.59 7.42
CA VAL A 6 4.61 -23.85 7.17
C VAL A 6 4.87 -23.59 5.68
N PRO A 7 5.66 -22.55 5.35
CA PRO A 7 6.06 -22.33 3.97
C PRO A 7 6.87 -23.50 3.42
N THR A 8 6.65 -23.86 2.16
CA THR A 8 7.56 -24.77 1.46
C THR A 8 8.92 -24.09 1.32
N PRO A 9 10.04 -24.75 1.68
CA PRO A 9 11.38 -24.17 1.60
C PRO A 9 11.82 -24.09 0.13
N ARG A 10 11.40 -23.04 -0.56
CA ARG A 10 11.74 -22.74 -1.96
C ARG A 10 12.38 -21.37 -2.06
N ASN A 11 13.21 -21.20 -3.08
CA ASN A 11 13.92 -19.96 -3.32
C ASN A 11 14.16 -19.76 -4.83
N LEU A 12 14.89 -18.73 -5.22
CA LEU A 12 15.17 -18.41 -6.62
C LEU A 12 15.92 -19.51 -7.39
N ALA A 13 16.60 -20.46 -6.72
CA ALA A 13 17.19 -21.63 -7.41
C ALA A 13 16.16 -22.63 -7.92
N ASP A 14 14.90 -22.52 -7.46
CA ASP A 14 13.77 -23.30 -7.97
C ASP A 14 13.06 -22.58 -9.13
N VAL A 15 13.63 -21.49 -9.65
CA VAL A 15 13.14 -20.73 -10.80
C VAL A 15 14.24 -20.65 -11.86
N ASP A 16 13.91 -21.06 -13.07
CA ASP A 16 14.77 -20.97 -14.25
C ASP A 16 14.25 -19.82 -15.12
N LEU A 17 14.79 -18.62 -14.90
CA LEU A 17 14.45 -17.42 -15.66
C LEU A 17 15.13 -17.44 -17.03
N ARG A 18 14.36 -17.48 -18.11
CA ARG A 18 14.82 -17.50 -19.50
C ARG A 18 15.03 -16.10 -20.05
N SER A 19 14.04 -15.23 -19.90
CA SER A 19 14.14 -13.82 -20.27
C SER A 19 13.33 -12.91 -19.36
N ARG A 20 13.73 -11.63 -19.35
CA ARG A 20 13.03 -10.51 -18.76
C ARG A 20 13.16 -9.33 -19.70
N ASP A 21 12.06 -8.94 -20.35
CA ASP A 21 12.04 -7.94 -21.38
C ASP A 21 11.06 -6.82 -21.05
N ILE A 22 11.43 -5.55 -21.23
CA ILE A 22 10.52 -4.43 -21.12
C ILE A 22 9.72 -4.35 -22.43
N ILE A 23 8.43 -4.60 -22.38
CA ILE A 23 7.52 -4.59 -23.53
C ILE A 23 6.64 -3.34 -23.60
N GLY A 24 6.66 -2.49 -22.56
CA GLY A 24 5.96 -1.21 -22.52
C GLY A 24 6.56 -0.30 -21.46
N LYS A 25 6.51 1.01 -21.70
CA LYS A 25 6.95 2.05 -20.77
C LYS A 25 5.90 3.13 -20.69
N GLY A 26 5.64 3.61 -19.48
CA GLY A 26 4.75 4.70 -19.16
C GLY A 26 5.18 5.27 -17.81
N TRP A 27 4.25 5.56 -16.94
CA TRP A 27 4.51 5.88 -15.55
C TRP A 27 5.26 4.75 -14.82
N GLY A 28 4.90 3.48 -15.11
CA GLY A 28 5.66 2.30 -14.76
C GLY A 28 6.21 1.57 -16.00
N LYS A 29 6.62 0.33 -15.81
CA LYS A 29 7.12 -0.56 -16.88
C LYS A 29 6.22 -1.78 -16.97
N LEU A 30 5.90 -2.21 -18.19
CA LEU A 30 5.32 -3.53 -18.43
C LEU A 30 6.46 -4.46 -18.84
N GLU A 31 6.72 -5.45 -17.99
CA GLU A 31 7.83 -6.37 -18.17
C GLU A 31 7.28 -7.78 -18.45
N ARG A 32 7.86 -8.45 -19.44
CA ARG A 32 7.57 -9.84 -19.79
C ARG A 32 8.66 -10.74 -19.22
N PHE A 33 8.23 -11.75 -18.46
CA PHE A 33 9.07 -12.80 -17.91
C PHE A 33 8.75 -14.11 -18.61
N VAL A 34 9.78 -14.82 -19.06
CA VAL A 34 9.68 -16.20 -19.55
C VAL A 34 10.49 -17.06 -18.61
N PHE A 35 9.88 -18.04 -18.01
CA PHE A 35 10.50 -18.83 -16.96
C PHE A 35 9.85 -20.21 -16.80
N ARG A 36 10.54 -21.10 -16.05
CA ARG A 36 9.99 -22.32 -15.47
C ARG A 36 10.23 -22.28 -13.96
N HIS A 37 9.40 -22.97 -13.21
CA HIS A 37 9.62 -23.17 -11.79
C HIS A 37 9.40 -24.63 -11.40
N LYS A 38 9.99 -25.07 -10.28
CA LYS A 38 9.70 -26.38 -9.72
C LYS A 38 8.28 -26.43 -9.18
N ARG A 39 7.53 -27.44 -9.61
CA ARG A 39 6.20 -27.76 -9.11
C ARG A 39 6.28 -28.41 -7.73
N PHE A 40 5.14 -28.60 -7.07
CA PHE A 40 5.09 -29.24 -5.75
C PHE A 40 5.43 -30.73 -5.77
N ASP A 41 5.35 -31.38 -6.93
CA ASP A 41 5.80 -32.76 -7.15
C ASP A 41 7.34 -32.88 -7.34
N GLY A 42 8.04 -31.76 -7.41
CA GLY A 42 9.49 -31.70 -7.58
C GLY A 42 9.95 -31.57 -9.05
N GLU A 43 9.07 -31.80 -10.00
CA GLU A 43 9.37 -31.66 -11.41
C GLU A 43 9.34 -30.19 -11.86
N TRP A 44 9.99 -29.89 -12.99
CA TRP A 44 9.90 -28.56 -13.60
C TRP A 44 8.54 -28.38 -14.29
N SER A 45 8.01 -27.17 -14.21
CA SER A 45 6.87 -26.76 -15.05
C SER A 45 7.27 -26.70 -16.52
N ASP A 46 6.27 -26.66 -17.40
CA ASP A 46 6.46 -26.13 -18.75
C ASP A 46 6.92 -24.68 -18.69
N GLU A 47 7.37 -24.15 -19.83
CA GLU A 47 7.70 -22.74 -19.96
C GLU A 47 6.45 -21.87 -19.80
N ILE A 48 6.56 -20.85 -18.97
CA ILE A 48 5.47 -19.95 -18.60
C ILE A 48 5.86 -18.53 -18.98
N THR A 49 4.96 -17.82 -19.64
CA THR A 49 5.09 -16.38 -19.89
C THR A 49 4.15 -15.62 -18.97
N ARG A 50 4.65 -14.55 -18.32
CA ARG A 50 3.85 -13.62 -17.52
C ARG A 50 4.28 -12.19 -17.78
N ASP A 51 3.30 -11.33 -17.88
CA ASP A 51 3.50 -9.87 -17.96
C ASP A 51 3.21 -9.27 -16.60
N VAL A 52 4.11 -8.43 -16.12
CA VAL A 52 4.01 -7.75 -14.81
C VAL A 52 4.20 -6.25 -15.02
N TYR A 53 3.25 -5.46 -14.55
CA TYR A 53 3.41 -4.02 -14.49
C TYR A 53 4.18 -3.66 -13.21
N THR A 54 5.37 -3.10 -13.37
CA THR A 54 6.27 -2.78 -12.26
C THR A 54 6.37 -1.28 -12.05
N ILE A 55 6.33 -0.89 -10.79
CA ILE A 55 6.59 0.47 -10.30
C ILE A 55 7.61 0.40 -9.16
N ALA A 56 7.93 1.55 -8.56
CA ALA A 56 8.74 1.61 -7.35
C ALA A 56 8.04 0.97 -6.13
N GLU A 57 8.78 0.82 -5.05
CA GLU A 57 8.18 0.54 -3.75
C GLU A 57 7.39 1.76 -3.28
N VAL A 58 6.31 1.51 -2.54
CA VAL A 58 5.47 2.56 -1.96
C VAL A 58 5.38 2.42 -0.44
N VAL A 59 5.13 3.52 0.22
CA VAL A 59 4.93 3.56 1.67
C VAL A 59 3.55 4.12 1.94
N ASN A 60 2.80 3.44 2.80
CA ASN A 60 1.50 3.91 3.25
C ASN A 60 1.52 4.08 4.77
N VAL A 61 1.02 5.20 5.25
CA VAL A 61 0.89 5.45 6.68
C VAL A 61 -0.51 5.93 7.03
N LEU A 62 -1.07 5.38 8.10
CA LEU A 62 -2.33 5.83 8.69
C LEU A 62 -2.01 6.65 9.95
N PRO A 63 -2.11 7.99 9.89
CA PRO A 63 -1.95 8.84 11.07
C PRO A 63 -3.11 8.60 12.04
N TYR A 64 -2.79 8.43 13.32
CA TYR A 64 -3.75 8.13 14.39
C TYR A 64 -3.51 9.01 15.62
N ASP A 65 -4.58 9.58 16.15
CA ASP A 65 -4.58 10.30 17.42
C ASP A 65 -5.24 9.43 18.49
N PRO A 66 -4.47 8.86 19.44
CA PRO A 66 -5.02 8.03 20.51
C PRO A 66 -5.96 8.80 21.46
N ALA A 67 -5.77 10.12 21.61
CA ALA A 67 -6.61 10.93 22.48
C ALA A 67 -7.99 11.21 21.88
N LEU A 68 -8.09 11.26 20.57
CA LEU A 68 -9.35 11.47 19.83
C LEU A 68 -9.97 10.16 19.34
N ASP A 69 -9.24 9.05 19.38
CA ASP A 69 -9.56 7.78 18.71
C ASP A 69 -9.94 8.01 17.24
N ALA A 70 -9.12 8.80 16.53
CA ALA A 70 -9.38 9.27 15.18
C ALA A 70 -8.17 9.08 14.27
N VAL A 71 -8.41 8.98 12.97
CA VAL A 71 -7.39 8.81 11.93
C VAL A 71 -7.49 9.90 10.87
N VAL A 72 -6.41 10.10 10.10
CA VAL A 72 -6.43 10.88 8.86
C VAL A 72 -6.59 9.93 7.69
N LEU A 73 -7.54 10.25 6.83
CA LEU A 73 -7.66 9.68 5.48
C LEU A 73 -7.49 10.81 4.48
N ILE A 74 -6.97 10.47 3.32
CA ILE A 74 -6.93 11.37 2.16
C ILE A 74 -7.95 10.91 1.12
N GLU A 75 -8.51 11.84 0.37
CA GLU A 75 -9.35 11.57 -0.79
C GLU A 75 -8.69 12.19 -2.01
N GLN A 76 -8.45 11.39 -3.03
CA GLN A 76 -7.82 11.85 -4.26
C GLN A 76 -8.32 11.09 -5.48
N PHE A 77 -8.07 11.67 -6.66
CA PHE A 77 -8.40 11.05 -7.94
C PHE A 77 -7.45 9.88 -8.25
N ARG A 78 -8.04 8.72 -8.61
CA ARG A 78 -7.30 7.54 -9.05
C ARG A 78 -7.84 7.01 -10.39
N THR A 79 -6.98 6.91 -11.38
CA THR A 79 -7.34 6.50 -12.75
C THR A 79 -7.87 5.07 -12.86
N CYS A 80 -7.63 4.21 -11.88
CA CYS A 80 -8.05 2.80 -11.93
C CYS A 80 -9.56 2.63 -12.07
N GLY A 81 -10.38 3.51 -11.48
CA GLY A 81 -11.83 3.50 -11.64
C GLY A 81 -12.30 3.70 -13.07
N LEU A 82 -11.54 4.43 -13.91
CA LEU A 82 -11.87 4.65 -15.31
C LEU A 82 -11.90 3.36 -16.12
N VAL A 83 -11.13 2.34 -15.74
CA VAL A 83 -11.09 1.04 -16.44
C VAL A 83 -12.45 0.36 -16.41
N TRP A 84 -13.20 0.59 -15.32
CA TRP A 84 -14.49 -0.07 -15.09
C TRP A 84 -15.67 0.91 -15.17
N GLY A 85 -15.40 2.21 -15.39
CA GLY A 85 -16.45 3.25 -15.42
C GLY A 85 -17.03 3.54 -14.03
N GLU A 86 -16.22 3.36 -12.99
CA GLU A 86 -16.60 3.54 -11.59
C GLU A 86 -16.07 4.86 -11.01
N ALA A 87 -16.39 5.12 -9.74
CA ALA A 87 -15.89 6.30 -9.03
C ALA A 87 -14.36 6.30 -8.98
N THR A 88 -13.78 7.48 -9.17
CA THR A 88 -12.33 7.67 -9.28
C THR A 88 -11.74 8.43 -8.10
N TRP A 89 -12.56 9.06 -7.24
CA TRP A 89 -12.11 9.67 -5.99
C TRP A 89 -12.20 8.64 -4.88
N LEU A 90 -11.05 8.24 -4.35
CA LEU A 90 -10.96 7.17 -3.34
C LEU A 90 -10.46 7.72 -2.02
N PHE A 91 -10.99 7.17 -0.92
CA PHE A 91 -10.42 7.36 0.41
C PHE A 91 -9.26 6.38 0.62
N GLU A 92 -8.11 6.93 0.97
CA GLU A 92 -6.87 6.19 1.16
C GLU A 92 -6.14 6.63 2.44
N ALA A 93 -5.24 5.78 2.94
CA ALA A 93 -4.20 6.23 3.85
C ALA A 93 -3.19 7.09 3.08
N VAL A 94 -2.51 8.00 3.76
CA VAL A 94 -1.39 8.78 3.22
C VAL A 94 -0.37 7.84 2.57
N ALA A 95 0.11 8.17 1.36
CA ALA A 95 0.96 7.27 0.59
C ALA A 95 1.88 7.97 -0.40
N GLY A 96 3.14 7.55 -0.43
CA GLY A 96 4.10 8.04 -1.41
C GLY A 96 5.03 6.99 -1.97
N ILE A 97 5.70 7.35 -3.05
CA ILE A 97 6.73 6.54 -3.69
C ILE A 97 8.02 6.67 -2.87
N ARG A 98 8.67 5.53 -2.67
CA ARG A 98 9.99 5.47 -2.07
C ARG A 98 11.05 5.66 -3.14
N ASP A 99 11.84 6.71 -3.02
CA ASP A 99 13.01 6.93 -3.86
C ASP A 99 14.18 6.02 -3.48
N ASP A 100 15.11 5.83 -4.41
CA ASP A 100 16.29 5.02 -4.17
C ASP A 100 17.12 5.56 -2.99
N GLY A 101 17.29 4.72 -1.97
CA GLY A 101 18.09 5.06 -0.78
C GLY A 101 17.33 5.74 0.36
N GLU A 102 16.03 6.03 0.19
CA GLU A 102 15.20 6.49 1.32
C GLU A 102 14.82 5.30 2.24
N GLU A 103 14.74 5.56 3.53
CA GLU A 103 14.15 4.60 4.46
C GLU A 103 12.63 4.74 4.45
N PRO A 104 11.86 3.63 4.52
CA PRO A 104 10.40 3.69 4.49
C PRO A 104 9.78 4.58 5.58
N GLU A 105 10.41 4.66 6.74
CA GLU A 105 9.97 5.51 7.85
C GLU A 105 10.09 7.01 7.52
N ASP A 106 11.12 7.40 6.77
CA ASP A 106 11.33 8.79 6.36
C ASP A 106 10.30 9.20 5.31
N VAL A 107 10.02 8.32 4.35
CA VAL A 107 8.93 8.51 3.38
C VAL A 107 7.59 8.69 4.09
N ALA A 108 7.25 7.81 5.06
CA ALA A 108 6.01 7.90 5.81
C ALA A 108 5.84 9.26 6.50
N ARG A 109 6.93 9.82 7.04
CA ARG A 109 6.92 11.14 7.70
C ARG A 109 6.78 12.28 6.71
N ARG A 110 7.50 12.23 5.61
CA ARG A 110 7.47 13.24 4.55
C ARG A 110 6.06 13.33 3.95
N GLU A 111 5.50 12.21 3.54
CA GLU A 111 4.17 12.17 2.91
C GLU A 111 3.06 12.60 3.87
N ALA A 112 3.14 12.26 5.16
CA ALA A 112 2.15 12.71 6.13
C ALA A 112 2.11 14.24 6.28
N VAL A 113 3.25 14.92 6.09
CA VAL A 113 3.32 16.38 6.08
C VAL A 113 2.81 16.93 4.74
N GLU A 114 3.24 16.37 3.60
CA GLU A 114 2.91 16.87 2.26
C GLU A 114 1.42 16.70 1.94
N GLU A 115 0.82 15.55 2.26
CA GLU A 115 -0.55 15.21 1.91
C GLU A 115 -1.59 15.60 2.98
N ALA A 116 -1.18 15.86 4.24
CA ALA A 116 -2.13 16.08 5.33
C ALA A 116 -1.71 17.16 6.37
N ASP A 117 -0.56 17.80 6.22
CA ASP A 117 0.03 18.71 7.22
C ASP A 117 0.07 18.06 8.63
N CYS A 118 0.50 16.77 8.67
CA CYS A 118 0.43 15.94 9.85
C CYS A 118 1.83 15.45 10.27
N GLU A 119 2.34 15.98 11.40
CA GLU A 119 3.62 15.55 11.98
C GLU A 119 3.46 14.24 12.78
N LEU A 120 4.11 13.18 12.33
CA LEU A 120 4.11 11.88 13.01
C LEU A 120 5.13 11.82 14.14
N LYS A 121 4.70 11.27 15.30
CA LYS A 121 5.55 11.04 16.47
C LYS A 121 6.21 9.67 16.44
N THR A 122 5.45 8.64 16.72
CA THR A 122 5.92 7.25 16.74
C THR A 122 5.34 6.49 15.55
N LEU A 123 6.18 5.74 14.84
CA LEU A 123 5.77 4.85 13.77
C LEU A 123 5.73 3.41 14.27
N TYR A 124 4.68 2.71 13.90
CA TYR A 124 4.47 1.29 14.16
C TYR A 124 4.43 0.57 12.83
N PRO A 125 5.43 -0.27 12.50
CA PRO A 125 5.39 -1.07 11.28
C PRO A 125 4.29 -2.12 11.39
N VAL A 126 3.45 -2.19 10.35
CA VAL A 126 2.33 -3.13 10.28
C VAL A 126 2.71 -4.34 9.45
N SER A 127 3.11 -4.13 8.21
CA SER A 127 3.50 -5.19 7.29
C SER A 127 4.19 -4.64 6.05
N THR A 128 4.87 -5.52 5.31
CA THR A 128 5.23 -5.26 3.91
C THR A 128 4.46 -6.24 3.05
N VAL A 129 3.71 -5.73 2.07
CA VAL A 129 2.75 -6.52 1.29
C VAL A 129 2.95 -6.32 -0.22
N TRP A 130 2.44 -7.26 -1.00
CA TRP A 130 2.23 -7.10 -2.43
C TRP A 130 0.79 -6.70 -2.67
N SER A 131 0.55 -5.65 -3.46
CA SER A 131 -0.81 -5.19 -3.78
C SER A 131 -1.59 -6.20 -4.63
N SER A 132 -0.94 -6.80 -5.63
CA SER A 132 -1.53 -7.84 -6.48
C SER A 132 -0.44 -8.72 -7.08
N PRO A 133 0.03 -9.77 -6.36
CA PRO A 133 1.24 -10.53 -6.72
C PRO A 133 1.15 -11.29 -8.03
N GLY A 134 -0.03 -11.38 -8.65
CA GLY A 134 -0.23 -12.07 -9.93
C GLY A 134 0.23 -11.30 -11.17
N GLY A 135 0.33 -9.97 -11.12
CA GLY A 135 0.67 -9.18 -12.31
C GLY A 135 1.01 -7.72 -12.04
N TYR A 136 1.06 -7.31 -10.77
CA TYR A 136 1.42 -5.97 -10.38
C TYR A 136 2.58 -5.99 -9.38
N GLY A 137 3.71 -5.44 -9.78
CA GLY A 137 4.98 -5.51 -9.04
C GLY A 137 5.14 -4.43 -7.96
N GLU A 138 4.05 -3.87 -7.45
CA GLU A 138 4.08 -2.93 -6.34
C GLU A 138 4.32 -3.65 -5.02
N ARG A 139 5.31 -3.20 -4.27
CA ARG A 139 5.58 -3.61 -2.89
C ARG A 139 5.31 -2.43 -1.96
N ALA A 140 4.40 -2.62 -1.00
CA ALA A 140 3.96 -1.56 -0.10
C ALA A 140 4.43 -1.81 1.34
N HIS A 141 5.06 -0.81 1.94
CA HIS A 141 5.40 -0.77 3.36
C HIS A 141 4.29 -0.05 4.13
N LEU A 142 3.69 -0.73 5.10
CA LEU A 142 2.52 -0.25 5.82
C LEU A 142 2.87 0.14 7.24
N PHE A 143 2.47 1.36 7.64
CA PHE A 143 2.70 1.91 8.98
C PHE A 143 1.43 2.50 9.57
N VAL A 144 1.33 2.49 10.90
CA VAL A 144 0.47 3.38 11.67
C VAL A 144 1.39 4.40 12.35
N GLY A 145 1.05 5.68 12.27
CA GLY A 145 1.84 6.75 12.90
C GLY A 145 1.02 7.51 13.95
N THR A 146 1.49 7.61 15.20
CA THR A 146 0.79 8.48 16.17
C THR A 146 1.06 9.95 15.87
N ALA A 147 0.01 10.78 16.00
CA ALA A 147 0.08 12.23 15.77
C ALA A 147 -0.92 12.95 16.67
N SER A 148 -0.82 14.28 16.73
CA SER A 148 -1.93 15.13 17.19
C SER A 148 -2.71 15.60 15.97
N LEU A 149 -3.98 15.27 15.90
CA LEU A 149 -4.82 15.61 14.74
C LEU A 149 -5.58 16.93 14.92
N LYS A 150 -5.23 17.71 15.93
CA LYS A 150 -5.83 19.03 16.14
C LYS A 150 -5.42 20.01 15.04
N GLY A 151 -6.38 20.39 14.21
CA GLY A 151 -6.16 21.33 13.10
C GLY A 151 -5.70 20.67 11.80
N VAL A 152 -5.50 19.35 11.79
CA VAL A 152 -5.19 18.57 10.58
C VAL A 152 -6.41 18.49 9.69
N GLY A 153 -6.19 18.49 8.37
CA GLY A 153 -7.22 18.42 7.34
C GLY A 153 -7.11 19.56 6.33
N GLY A 154 -7.95 19.56 5.31
CA GLY A 154 -7.94 20.59 4.27
C GLY A 154 -7.52 20.07 2.91
N ILE A 155 -7.08 20.98 2.03
CA ILE A 155 -6.63 20.64 0.67
C ILE A 155 -5.11 20.74 0.64
N HIS A 156 -4.47 19.72 0.13
CA HIS A 156 -3.03 19.50 0.10
C HIS A 156 -2.58 18.94 -1.25
N GLY A 157 -1.34 18.49 -1.33
CA GLY A 157 -0.70 17.92 -2.50
C GLY A 157 0.22 18.91 -3.21
N LEU A 158 1.12 18.37 -4.01
CA LEU A 158 2.16 19.13 -4.71
C LEU A 158 1.71 19.45 -6.14
N ALA A 159 1.57 20.75 -6.46
CA ALA A 159 1.08 21.20 -7.76
C ALA A 159 1.95 20.71 -8.94
N HIS A 160 3.26 20.51 -8.73
CA HIS A 160 4.18 20.00 -9.76
C HIS A 160 4.03 18.49 -9.99
N GLU A 161 3.37 17.77 -9.08
CA GLU A 161 3.01 16.35 -9.19
C GLU A 161 1.56 16.15 -9.65
N HIS A 162 0.85 17.26 -9.92
CA HIS A 162 -0.57 17.26 -10.30
C HIS A 162 -1.48 16.65 -9.24
N GLU A 163 -1.12 16.82 -7.98
CA GLU A 163 -1.89 16.32 -6.85
C GLU A 163 -2.95 17.35 -6.41
N ASP A 164 -4.14 16.83 -6.15
CA ASP A 164 -5.27 17.54 -5.55
C ASP A 164 -5.87 16.60 -4.50
N ILE A 165 -5.43 16.79 -3.25
CA ILE A 165 -5.64 15.86 -2.15
C ILE A 165 -6.47 16.55 -1.07
N ARG A 166 -7.56 15.91 -0.65
CA ARG A 166 -8.36 16.35 0.48
C ARG A 166 -8.10 15.47 1.70
N ALA A 167 -7.42 16.01 2.71
CA ALA A 167 -7.22 15.33 3.99
C ALA A 167 -8.44 15.53 4.90
N VAL A 168 -8.88 14.45 5.54
CA VAL A 168 -10.01 14.45 6.48
C VAL A 168 -9.67 13.67 7.75
N VAL A 169 -10.05 14.23 8.88
CA VAL A 169 -9.98 13.54 10.18
C VAL A 169 -11.31 12.87 10.45
N VAL A 170 -11.29 11.57 10.69
CA VAL A 170 -12.50 10.77 10.97
C VAL A 170 -12.30 9.89 12.22
N PRO A 171 -13.34 9.63 13.02
CA PRO A 171 -13.24 8.64 14.09
C PRO A 171 -12.79 7.29 13.53
N LEU A 172 -11.93 6.57 14.25
CA LEU A 172 -11.46 5.24 13.82
C LEU A 172 -12.63 4.26 13.60
N ALA A 173 -13.67 4.34 14.42
CA ALA A 173 -14.88 3.51 14.25
C ALA A 173 -15.59 3.80 12.90
N GLU A 174 -15.61 5.07 12.45
CA GLU A 174 -16.17 5.45 11.15
C GLU A 174 -15.31 4.96 9.98
N ALA A 175 -13.99 5.13 10.07
CA ALA A 175 -13.06 4.57 9.08
C ALA A 175 -13.22 3.05 8.97
N TYR A 176 -13.37 2.35 10.11
CA TYR A 176 -13.61 0.91 10.11
C TYR A 176 -14.94 0.55 9.46
N ALA A 177 -16.03 1.26 9.78
CA ALA A 177 -17.34 1.04 9.13
C ALA A 177 -17.23 1.24 7.61
N ALA A 178 -16.48 2.26 7.16
CA ALA A 178 -16.24 2.53 5.74
C ALA A 178 -15.49 1.41 5.02
N THR A 179 -14.66 0.61 5.72
CA THR A 179 -14.05 -0.59 5.13
C THR A 179 -15.05 -1.75 4.96
N GLN A 180 -16.17 -1.72 5.67
CA GLN A 180 -17.17 -2.79 5.64
C GLN A 180 -18.30 -2.52 4.63
N ASP A 181 -18.62 -1.24 4.40
CA ASP A 181 -19.71 -0.81 3.50
C ASP A 181 -19.23 -0.39 2.11
N GLY A 182 -17.92 -0.48 1.83
CA GLY A 182 -17.35 -0.24 0.52
C GLY A 182 -17.03 1.22 0.20
N ARG A 183 -17.12 2.14 1.15
CA ARG A 183 -16.67 3.53 0.96
C ARG A 183 -15.13 3.65 0.91
N ILE A 184 -14.41 2.75 1.59
CA ILE A 184 -12.97 2.57 1.45
C ILE A 184 -12.72 1.30 0.64
N GLN A 185 -12.08 1.45 -0.52
CA GLN A 185 -11.84 0.36 -1.48
C GLN A 185 -10.34 0.07 -1.67
N ASP A 186 -9.45 0.97 -1.22
CA ASP A 186 -8.02 0.71 -1.27
C ASP A 186 -7.60 -0.36 -0.27
N THR A 187 -6.99 -1.43 -0.77
CA THR A 187 -6.60 -2.62 0.01
C THR A 187 -5.63 -2.27 1.15
N LYS A 188 -4.67 -1.38 0.92
CA LYS A 188 -3.65 -1.00 1.89
C LYS A 188 -4.29 -0.25 3.06
N THR A 189 -5.20 0.66 2.75
CA THR A 189 -6.00 1.40 3.73
C THR A 189 -6.89 0.45 4.56
N ILE A 190 -7.56 -0.49 3.91
CA ILE A 190 -8.37 -1.52 4.60
C ILE A 190 -7.51 -2.29 5.60
N VAL A 191 -6.31 -2.75 5.18
CA VAL A 191 -5.39 -3.49 6.06
C VAL A 191 -4.97 -2.63 7.26
N LEU A 192 -4.61 -1.36 7.02
CA LEU A 192 -4.16 -0.44 8.08
C LEU A 192 -5.27 -0.15 9.09
N VAL A 193 -6.47 0.16 8.62
CA VAL A 193 -7.62 0.45 9.50
C VAL A 193 -8.00 -0.78 10.32
N GLN A 194 -8.06 -1.95 9.71
CA GLN A 194 -8.39 -3.20 10.41
C GLN A 194 -7.29 -3.58 11.43
N TRP A 195 -6.02 -3.44 11.04
CA TRP A 195 -4.92 -3.70 11.96
C TRP A 195 -4.97 -2.76 13.17
N LEU A 196 -5.22 -1.46 12.95
CA LEU A 196 -5.33 -0.48 14.03
C LEU A 196 -6.50 -0.81 14.97
N MET A 197 -7.66 -1.17 14.44
CA MET A 197 -8.81 -1.60 15.26
C MET A 197 -8.47 -2.76 16.20
N LEU A 198 -7.65 -3.69 15.73
CA LEU A 198 -7.25 -4.88 16.51
C LEU A 198 -6.13 -4.60 17.52
N ASN A 199 -5.30 -3.58 17.26
CA ASN A 199 -4.04 -3.36 18.00
C ASN A 199 -3.97 -2.01 18.74
N LYS A 200 -4.99 -1.15 18.65
CA LYS A 200 -4.93 0.22 19.22
C LYS A 200 -4.65 0.28 20.72
N SER A 201 -4.97 -0.76 21.47
CA SER A 201 -4.63 -0.84 22.90
C SER A 201 -3.13 -0.95 23.19
N GLN A 202 -2.31 -1.22 22.16
CA GLN A 202 -0.85 -1.32 22.24
C GLN A 202 -0.16 -0.06 21.69
N ILE A 203 -0.97 0.91 21.21
CA ILE A 203 -0.52 2.19 20.62
C ILE A 203 -0.90 3.31 21.59
N GLY A 204 0.08 4.01 22.12
CA GLY A 204 -0.17 5.11 23.07
C GLY A 204 1.10 5.82 23.46
#